data_6de781b93a76f1613590e2668e314670
#
_entry.id   6de781b93a76f1613590e2668e314670
#
_cell.length_a   1.000
_cell.length_b   1.000
_cell.length_c   1.000
_cell.angle_alpha   90.00
_cell.angle_beta   90.00
_cell.angle_gamma   90.00
#
_symmetry.space_group_name_H-M   'P 1'
#
loop_
_entity.id
_entity.type
_entity.pdbx_description
1 polymer ?
#
loop_
_entity_poly.entity_id
_entity_poly.type
_entity_poly.pdbx_seq_one_letter_code
_entity_poly.pdbx_strand_id
1 'polypeptide(L)'
;FLLVYTPGFPCYTDDIGGVSMNELIQLFTVFARIGAVTFGGGYAMLPILQAEVVEKYHWASEEELADYYAVGQCTPGVIAVNTATFIGMKRKGVPGGIIATLGVVFPSLVIITVIAACLSNFAQLQVVKDAFAGIRVCVCVLIFNAIRKLAKGALVDKLTIGLFLLVMGINLFSSLSPAWLVVLAGVVGLLAKKAGGEL
;
A
#
# COMPACT_ATOMS: atom_id res chain seq x y z
N PHE A 1 -1.19 13.17 6.99
CA PHE A 1 0.21 13.57 6.74
C PHE A 1 0.86 13.93 8.08
N LEU A 2 0.99 12.96 8.97
CA LEU A 2 1.70 13.12 10.23
C LEU A 2 3.11 12.57 10.03
N LEU A 3 4.07 13.49 9.99
CA LEU A 3 5.50 13.21 10.15
C LEU A 3 5.68 12.30 11.37
N VAL A 4 5.95 11.02 11.13
CA VAL A 4 6.53 10.16 12.15
C VAL A 4 8.00 10.58 12.26
N TYR A 5 8.27 11.46 13.20
CA TYR A 5 9.61 11.78 13.66
C TYR A 5 10.11 10.56 14.45
N THR A 6 10.75 9.63 13.78
CA THR A 6 11.52 8.58 14.48
C THR A 6 12.95 9.09 14.65
N PRO A 7 13.46 9.21 15.88
CA PRO A 7 14.87 9.54 16.13
C PRO A 7 15.72 8.33 15.69
N GLY A 8 16.38 8.45 14.56
CA GLY A 8 17.20 7.40 13.94
C GLY A 8 17.25 7.45 12.43
N PHE A 9 16.33 8.13 11.78
CA PHE A 9 16.50 8.45 10.36
C PHE A 9 17.55 9.56 10.23
N PRO A 10 18.62 9.37 9.43
CA PRO A 10 19.52 10.46 9.12
C PRO A 10 18.69 11.55 8.45
N CYS A 11 18.44 12.66 9.18
CA CYS A 11 17.95 13.89 8.60
C CYS A 11 19.00 14.32 7.57
N TYR A 12 18.69 14.10 6.30
CA TYR A 12 19.43 14.69 5.20
C TYR A 12 19.08 16.18 5.15
N THR A 13 19.84 16.99 5.87
CA THR A 13 19.69 18.45 5.93
C THR A 13 20.80 19.19 5.22
N ASP A 14 21.56 18.58 4.34
CA ASP A 14 22.57 19.30 3.58
C ASP A 14 22.62 18.84 2.13
N ASP A 15 21.80 19.37 1.28
CA ASP A 15 22.09 19.86 -0.06
C ASP A 15 20.79 20.28 -0.80
N ILE A 16 20.28 21.48 -0.49
CA ILE A 16 19.24 22.11 -1.34
C ILE A 16 19.89 22.69 -2.61
N GLY A 17 21.22 22.57 -2.74
CA GLY A 17 21.98 23.08 -3.85
C GLY A 17 22.42 21.98 -4.82
N GLY A 18 21.54 21.54 -5.73
CA GLY A 18 21.96 20.66 -6.82
C GLY A 18 21.13 19.41 -7.05
N VAL A 19 19.82 19.53 -7.00
CA VAL A 19 18.96 18.45 -7.50
C VAL A 19 19.14 18.36 -9.01
N SER A 20 20.02 17.44 -9.45
CA SER A 20 20.22 17.23 -10.88
C SER A 20 18.90 16.72 -11.50
N MET A 21 18.40 17.46 -12.48
CA MET A 21 17.18 17.09 -13.22
C MET A 21 17.27 15.65 -13.75
N ASN A 22 18.47 15.21 -14.14
CA ASN A 22 18.72 13.84 -14.60
C ASN A 22 18.45 12.78 -13.54
N GLU A 23 18.75 13.03 -12.26
CA GLU A 23 18.53 12.07 -11.18
C GLU A 23 17.05 11.95 -10.82
N LEU A 24 16.29 13.04 -10.88
CA LEU A 24 14.83 12.99 -10.68
C LEU A 24 14.14 12.25 -11.83
N ILE A 25 14.57 12.47 -13.07
CA ILE A 25 14.06 11.74 -14.22
C ILE A 25 14.40 10.24 -14.10
N GLN A 26 15.61 9.92 -13.64
CA GLN A 26 16.00 8.55 -13.39
C GLN A 26 15.13 7.88 -12.30
N LEU A 27 14.90 8.57 -11.18
CA LEU A 27 13.97 8.13 -10.14
C LEU A 27 12.59 7.86 -10.72
N PHE A 28 12.04 8.82 -11.45
CA PHE A 28 10.72 8.65 -12.09
C PHE A 28 10.67 7.44 -13.00
N THR A 29 11.62 7.30 -13.92
CA THR A 29 11.61 6.23 -14.93
C THR A 29 11.80 4.84 -14.32
N VAL A 30 12.66 4.72 -13.30
CA VAL A 30 12.87 3.44 -12.58
C VAL A 30 11.59 3.04 -11.85
N PHE A 31 11.01 3.95 -11.06
CA PHE A 31 9.78 3.67 -10.33
C PHE A 31 8.57 3.51 -11.26
N ALA A 32 8.50 4.19 -12.40
CA ALA A 32 7.49 3.95 -13.41
C ALA A 32 7.61 2.54 -14.02
N ARG A 33 8.82 2.07 -14.30
CA ARG A 33 9.04 0.69 -14.75
C ARG A 33 8.59 -0.31 -13.69
N ILE A 34 8.97 -0.10 -12.43
CA ILE A 34 8.57 -0.96 -11.32
C ILE A 34 7.04 -0.98 -11.21
N GLY A 35 6.38 0.18 -11.24
CA GLY A 35 4.91 0.28 -11.19
C GLY A 35 4.19 -0.36 -12.38
N ALA A 36 4.78 -0.31 -13.58
CA ALA A 36 4.21 -0.91 -14.78
C ALA A 36 4.29 -2.45 -14.80
N VAL A 37 5.32 -3.02 -14.18
CA VAL A 37 5.57 -4.48 -14.20
C VAL A 37 4.98 -5.17 -12.97
N THR A 38 4.67 -4.41 -11.92
CA THR A 38 4.15 -4.99 -10.67
C THR A 38 2.67 -5.29 -10.78
N PHE A 39 2.34 -6.57 -10.94
CA PHE A 39 0.99 -7.10 -10.88
C PHE A 39 0.87 -7.97 -9.62
N GLY A 40 -0.13 -7.70 -8.79
CA GLY A 40 -0.37 -8.49 -7.58
C GLY A 40 -0.35 -7.64 -6.31
N GLY A 41 -0.05 -8.12 -5.19
CA GLY A 41 0.02 -7.35 -3.93
C GLY A 41 1.43 -6.85 -3.63
N GLY A 42 1.58 -6.11 -2.53
CA GLY A 42 2.85 -5.55 -2.09
C GLY A 42 4.01 -6.55 -2.08
N TYR A 43 3.78 -7.79 -1.68
CA TYR A 43 4.82 -8.83 -1.64
C TYR A 43 5.38 -9.23 -3.01
N ALA A 44 4.60 -9.13 -4.08
CA ALA A 44 5.07 -9.44 -5.44
C ALA A 44 6.06 -8.38 -5.95
N MET A 45 6.07 -7.20 -5.37
CA MET A 45 6.94 -6.09 -5.76
C MET A 45 8.33 -6.19 -5.13
N LEU A 46 8.49 -6.88 -4.00
CA LEU A 46 9.76 -6.93 -3.27
C LEU A 46 10.94 -7.43 -4.12
N PRO A 47 10.83 -8.54 -4.88
CA PRO A 47 11.91 -9.00 -5.74
C PRO A 47 12.28 -8.00 -6.85
N ILE A 48 11.29 -7.27 -7.38
CA ILE A 48 11.52 -6.27 -8.43
C ILE A 48 12.22 -5.04 -7.85
N LEU A 49 11.81 -4.61 -6.65
CA LEU A 49 12.49 -3.54 -5.92
C LEU A 49 13.92 -3.92 -5.58
N GLN A 50 14.16 -5.16 -5.12
CA GLN A 50 15.50 -5.65 -4.81
C GLN A 50 16.40 -5.62 -6.05
N ALA A 51 15.95 -6.16 -7.17
CA ALA A 51 16.72 -6.20 -8.42
C ALA A 51 17.03 -4.77 -8.96
N GLU A 52 16.05 -3.88 -8.96
CA GLU A 52 16.26 -2.53 -9.51
C GLU A 52 16.95 -1.61 -8.49
N VAL A 53 16.49 -1.52 -7.24
CA VAL A 53 16.94 -0.52 -6.26
C VAL A 53 18.24 -0.93 -5.56
N VAL A 54 18.40 -2.21 -5.23
CA VAL A 54 19.57 -2.71 -4.50
C VAL A 54 20.66 -3.16 -5.47
N GLU A 55 20.35 -4.12 -6.34
CA GLU A 55 21.37 -4.76 -7.18
C GLU A 55 21.85 -3.87 -8.32
N LYS A 56 20.95 -3.16 -8.99
CA LYS A 56 21.29 -2.40 -10.20
C LYS A 56 21.68 -0.96 -9.94
N TYR A 57 20.90 -0.24 -9.13
CA TYR A 57 21.14 1.18 -8.88
C TYR A 57 21.83 1.48 -7.56
N HIS A 58 21.95 0.52 -6.66
CA HIS A 58 22.58 0.66 -5.33
C HIS A 58 22.04 1.87 -4.54
N TRP A 59 20.72 2.12 -4.63
CA TRP A 59 20.07 3.23 -3.92
C TRP A 59 19.77 2.91 -2.45
N ALA A 60 19.66 1.63 -2.13
CA ALA A 60 19.49 1.13 -0.78
C ALA A 60 20.22 -0.21 -0.62
N SER A 61 20.54 -0.60 0.63
CA SER A 61 20.97 -1.94 0.95
C SER A 61 19.76 -2.89 1.07
N GLU A 62 20.00 -4.21 1.12
CA GLU A 62 18.93 -5.18 1.37
C GLU A 62 18.25 -4.96 2.72
N GLU A 63 19.03 -4.65 3.75
CA GLU A 63 18.53 -4.37 5.10
C GLU A 63 17.65 -3.12 5.11
N GLU A 64 18.11 -2.03 4.48
CA GLU A 64 17.33 -0.79 4.37
C GLU A 64 16.03 -1.00 3.59
N LEU A 65 16.07 -1.79 2.51
CA LEU A 65 14.87 -2.10 1.74
C LEU A 65 13.86 -2.89 2.58
N ALA A 66 14.34 -3.85 3.39
CA ALA A 66 13.51 -4.62 4.30
C ALA A 66 12.87 -3.73 5.36
N ASP A 67 13.63 -2.78 5.93
CA ASP A 67 13.14 -1.80 6.90
C ASP A 67 12.08 -0.87 6.30
N TYR A 68 12.34 -0.30 5.11
CA TYR A 68 11.36 0.54 4.42
C TYR A 68 10.08 -0.23 4.09
N TYR A 69 10.23 -1.50 3.75
CA TYR A 69 9.10 -2.37 3.47
C TYR A 69 8.29 -2.66 4.74
N ALA A 70 8.94 -2.95 5.86
CA ALA A 70 8.29 -3.17 7.15
C ALA A 70 7.54 -1.92 7.64
N VAL A 71 8.18 -0.74 7.57
CA VAL A 71 7.55 0.54 7.90
C VAL A 71 6.40 0.84 6.94
N GLY A 72 6.57 0.53 5.64
CA GLY A 72 5.53 0.69 4.63
C GLY A 72 4.29 -0.16 4.89
N GLN A 73 4.43 -1.33 5.55
CA GLN A 73 3.29 -2.15 5.97
C GLN A 73 2.52 -1.54 7.15
N CYS A 74 3.21 -0.84 8.03
CA CYS A 74 2.59 -0.16 9.19
C CYS A 74 1.99 1.20 8.83
N THR A 75 2.38 1.77 7.68
CA THR A 75 1.91 3.08 7.22
C THR A 75 0.65 2.92 6.38
N PRO A 76 -0.41 3.74 6.61
CA PRO A 76 -1.60 3.70 5.78
C PRO A 76 -1.27 3.97 4.31
N GLY A 77 -1.77 3.11 3.41
CA GLY A 77 -1.59 3.25 1.96
C GLY A 77 -1.07 1.98 1.31
N VAL A 78 -0.69 2.10 0.03
CA VAL A 78 -0.13 0.99 -0.74
C VAL A 78 1.35 0.84 -0.37
N ILE A 79 1.76 -0.33 0.12
CA ILE A 79 3.14 -0.61 0.56
C ILE A 79 4.16 -0.19 -0.50
N ALA A 80 3.89 -0.51 -1.75
CA ALA A 80 4.73 -0.16 -2.89
C ALA A 80 5.00 1.35 -3.03
N VAL A 81 3.95 2.15 -2.84
CA VAL A 81 4.00 3.62 -2.91
C VAL A 81 4.77 4.16 -1.72
N ASN A 82 4.51 3.65 -0.51
CA ASN A 82 5.22 4.06 0.69
C ASN A 82 6.72 3.75 0.59
N THR A 83 7.08 2.54 0.15
CA THR A 83 8.49 2.14 -0.04
C THR A 83 9.18 3.01 -1.09
N ALA A 84 8.53 3.29 -2.22
CA ALA A 84 9.06 4.19 -3.24
C ALA A 84 9.29 5.61 -2.70
N THR A 85 8.35 6.11 -1.89
CA THR A 85 8.47 7.41 -1.23
C THR A 85 9.70 7.45 -0.31
N PHE A 86 9.91 6.43 0.53
CA PHE A 86 11.06 6.38 1.44
C PHE A 86 12.39 6.34 0.68
N ILE A 87 12.50 5.51 -0.36
CA ILE A 87 13.70 5.43 -1.20
C ILE A 87 13.96 6.77 -1.90
N GLY A 88 12.90 7.37 -2.46
CA GLY A 88 12.99 8.68 -3.11
C GLY A 88 13.43 9.79 -2.15
N MET A 89 12.87 9.79 -0.93
CA MET A 89 13.25 10.72 0.13
C MET A 89 14.70 10.55 0.57
N LYS A 90 15.17 9.31 0.69
CA LYS A 90 16.59 9.03 1.00
C LYS A 90 17.51 9.58 -0.08
N ARG A 91 17.12 9.49 -1.36
CA ARG A 91 17.98 9.88 -2.47
C ARG A 91 18.03 11.39 -2.72
N LYS A 92 16.91 12.06 -2.69
CA LYS A 92 16.79 13.50 -3.08
C LYS A 92 15.81 14.27 -2.19
N GLY A 93 15.65 13.85 -0.93
CA GLY A 93 14.75 14.52 0.00
C GLY A 93 13.30 14.53 -0.47
N VAL A 94 12.55 15.55 -0.07
CA VAL A 94 11.12 15.68 -0.39
C VAL A 94 10.80 15.59 -1.89
N PRO A 95 11.51 16.32 -2.80
CA PRO A 95 11.26 16.23 -4.24
C PRO A 95 11.51 14.81 -4.78
N GLY A 96 12.53 14.09 -4.28
CA GLY A 96 12.79 12.71 -4.65
C GLY A 96 11.65 11.79 -4.24
N GLY A 97 11.11 11.94 -3.04
CA GLY A 97 9.95 11.18 -2.56
C GLY A 97 8.71 11.41 -3.43
N ILE A 98 8.41 12.65 -3.77
CA ILE A 98 7.27 13.00 -4.64
C ILE A 98 7.43 12.38 -6.03
N ILE A 99 8.59 12.52 -6.63
CA ILE A 99 8.87 12.03 -8.00
C ILE A 99 8.84 10.49 -8.05
N ALA A 100 9.40 9.81 -7.06
CA ALA A 100 9.35 8.35 -6.97
C ALA A 100 7.90 7.84 -6.81
N THR A 101 7.11 8.50 -5.96
CA THR A 101 5.69 8.21 -5.77
C THR A 101 4.89 8.39 -7.06
N LEU A 102 5.08 9.52 -7.75
CA LEU A 102 4.44 9.77 -9.03
C LEU A 102 4.86 8.73 -10.08
N GLY A 103 6.14 8.32 -10.08
CA GLY A 103 6.65 7.28 -10.97
C GLY A 103 5.87 5.97 -10.82
N VAL A 104 5.71 5.47 -9.59
CA VAL A 104 4.96 4.21 -9.34
C VAL A 104 3.50 4.29 -9.77
N VAL A 105 2.84 5.42 -9.54
CA VAL A 105 1.40 5.60 -9.80
C VAL A 105 1.11 5.91 -11.27
N PHE A 106 2.02 6.58 -11.96
CA PHE A 106 1.83 7.08 -13.32
C PHE A 106 1.39 6.02 -14.33
N PRO A 107 2.04 4.84 -14.45
CA PRO A 107 1.63 3.81 -15.41
C PRO A 107 0.19 3.34 -15.18
N SER A 108 -0.18 3.15 -13.92
CA SER A 108 -1.54 2.73 -13.57
C SER A 108 -2.58 3.78 -13.97
N LEU A 109 -2.29 5.07 -13.76
CA LEU A 109 -3.16 6.16 -14.19
C LEU A 109 -3.33 6.19 -15.71
N VAL A 110 -2.22 6.04 -16.45
CA VAL A 110 -2.26 6.02 -17.92
C VAL A 110 -3.11 4.85 -18.42
N ILE A 111 -2.84 3.65 -17.92
CA ILE A 111 -3.56 2.44 -18.34
C ILE A 111 -5.06 2.58 -18.04
N ILE A 112 -5.42 3.00 -16.81
CA ILE A 112 -6.82 3.17 -16.42
C ILE A 112 -7.50 4.24 -17.27
N THR A 113 -6.84 5.35 -17.54
CA THR A 113 -7.39 6.45 -18.36
C THR A 113 -7.63 5.99 -19.79
N VAL A 114 -6.67 5.28 -20.40
CA VAL A 114 -6.81 4.73 -21.76
C VAL A 114 -7.96 3.72 -21.83
N ILE A 115 -8.01 2.80 -20.86
CA ILE A 115 -9.10 1.82 -20.78
C ILE A 115 -10.45 2.53 -20.63
N ALA A 116 -10.55 3.50 -19.72
CA ALA A 116 -11.80 4.24 -19.49
C ALA A 116 -12.25 5.00 -20.76
N ALA A 117 -11.32 5.64 -21.46
CA ALA A 117 -11.62 6.34 -22.71
C ALA A 117 -12.11 5.39 -23.81
N CYS A 118 -11.48 4.22 -23.95
CA CYS A 118 -11.93 3.19 -24.88
C CYS A 118 -13.29 2.61 -24.48
N LEU A 119 -13.48 2.34 -23.18
CA LEU A 119 -14.70 1.72 -22.69
C LEU A 119 -15.93 2.60 -22.86
N SER A 120 -15.81 3.92 -22.82
CA SER A 120 -16.94 4.85 -22.99
C SER A 120 -17.69 4.59 -24.30
N ASN A 121 -16.98 4.17 -25.35
CA ASN A 121 -17.56 3.87 -26.67
C ASN A 121 -18.09 2.43 -26.79
N PHE A 122 -17.59 1.50 -26.01
CA PHE A 122 -17.87 0.06 -26.16
C PHE A 122 -18.60 -0.56 -24.97
N ALA A 123 -18.90 0.23 -23.92
CA ALA A 123 -19.52 -0.24 -22.67
C ALA A 123 -20.90 -0.93 -22.89
N GLN A 124 -21.56 -0.65 -24.01
CA GLN A 124 -22.88 -1.23 -24.33
C GLN A 124 -22.76 -2.60 -25.03
N LEU A 125 -21.60 -2.96 -25.52
CA LEU A 125 -21.39 -4.25 -26.17
C LEU A 125 -21.56 -5.41 -25.17
N GLN A 126 -22.30 -6.45 -25.58
CA GLN A 126 -22.58 -7.61 -24.73
C GLN A 126 -21.28 -8.29 -24.25
N VAL A 127 -20.31 -8.44 -25.15
CA VAL A 127 -19.00 -9.04 -24.85
C VAL A 127 -18.27 -8.29 -23.71
N VAL A 128 -18.35 -6.95 -23.71
CA VAL A 128 -17.74 -6.12 -22.66
C VAL A 128 -18.46 -6.31 -21.32
N LYS A 129 -19.78 -6.34 -21.34
CA LYS A 129 -20.61 -6.62 -20.15
C LYS A 129 -20.29 -7.98 -19.54
N ASP A 130 -20.17 -9.00 -20.38
CA ASP A 130 -19.87 -10.36 -19.95
C ASP A 130 -18.44 -10.47 -19.39
N ALA A 131 -17.46 -9.78 -20.01
CA ALA A 131 -16.10 -9.67 -19.48
C ALA A 131 -16.07 -9.02 -18.09
N PHE A 132 -16.79 -7.91 -17.90
CA PHE A 132 -16.91 -7.27 -16.59
C PHE A 132 -17.63 -8.14 -15.56
N ALA A 133 -18.62 -8.92 -15.96
CA ALA A 133 -19.26 -9.89 -15.09
C ALA A 133 -18.25 -10.93 -14.59
N GLY A 134 -17.41 -11.48 -15.47
CA GLY A 134 -16.32 -12.38 -15.10
C GLY A 134 -15.31 -11.76 -14.15
N ILE A 135 -14.87 -10.51 -14.41
CA ILE A 135 -13.96 -9.77 -13.54
C ILE A 135 -14.55 -9.59 -12.14
N ARG A 136 -15.84 -9.25 -12.04
CA ARG A 136 -16.52 -9.09 -10.74
C ARG A 136 -16.47 -10.38 -9.91
N VAL A 137 -16.71 -11.52 -10.54
CA VAL A 137 -16.61 -12.82 -9.87
C VAL A 137 -15.19 -13.07 -9.36
N CYS A 138 -14.18 -12.84 -10.21
CA CYS A 138 -12.77 -12.98 -9.80
C CYS A 138 -12.42 -12.07 -8.62
N VAL A 139 -12.85 -10.82 -8.64
CA VAL A 139 -12.63 -9.88 -7.53
C VAL A 139 -13.30 -10.37 -6.23
N CYS A 140 -14.53 -10.88 -6.29
CA CYS A 140 -15.19 -11.47 -5.13
C CYS A 140 -14.38 -12.64 -4.53
N VAL A 141 -13.85 -13.52 -5.38
CA VAL A 141 -13.00 -14.64 -4.95
C VAL A 141 -11.70 -14.15 -4.31
N LEU A 142 -11.06 -13.13 -4.89
CA LEU A 142 -9.85 -12.54 -4.32
C LEU A 142 -10.11 -11.91 -2.95
N ILE A 143 -11.20 -11.16 -2.80
CA ILE A 143 -11.61 -10.57 -1.52
C ILE A 143 -11.89 -11.67 -0.50
N PHE A 144 -12.62 -12.72 -0.89
CA PHE A 144 -12.90 -13.84 0.00
C PHE A 144 -11.62 -14.54 0.48
N ASN A 145 -10.66 -14.77 -0.42
CA ASN A 145 -9.37 -15.35 -0.06
C ASN A 145 -8.55 -14.44 0.85
N ALA A 146 -8.60 -13.12 0.63
CA ALA A 146 -7.95 -12.15 1.51
C ALA A 146 -8.56 -12.17 2.92
N ILE A 147 -9.90 -12.19 3.02
CA ILE A 147 -10.61 -12.31 4.30
C ILE A 147 -10.20 -13.60 5.01
N ARG A 148 -10.19 -14.74 4.31
CA ARG A 148 -9.76 -16.03 4.91
C ARG A 148 -8.33 -15.99 5.45
N LYS A 149 -7.42 -15.36 4.71
CA LYS A 149 -6.01 -15.22 5.12
C LYS A 149 -5.89 -14.35 6.36
N LEU A 150 -6.56 -13.20 6.38
CA LEU A 150 -6.56 -12.28 7.53
C LEU A 150 -7.26 -12.90 8.75
N ALA A 151 -8.38 -13.58 8.56
CA ALA A 151 -9.12 -14.22 9.63
C ALA A 151 -8.28 -15.26 10.39
N LYS A 152 -7.46 -16.04 9.69
CA LYS A 152 -6.58 -17.03 10.32
C LYS A 152 -5.56 -16.41 11.29
N GLY A 153 -5.10 -15.17 11.02
CA GLY A 153 -4.17 -14.48 11.90
C GLY A 153 -4.84 -13.60 12.96
N ALA A 154 -6.05 -13.12 12.69
CA ALA A 154 -6.73 -12.15 13.56
C ALA A 154 -7.74 -12.81 14.52
N LEU A 155 -8.37 -13.91 14.13
CA LEU A 155 -9.40 -14.60 14.94
C LEU A 155 -8.77 -15.78 15.68
N VAL A 156 -7.94 -15.49 16.69
CA VAL A 156 -7.25 -16.52 17.48
C VAL A 156 -8.07 -16.89 18.71
N ASP A 157 -8.71 -15.93 19.36
CA ASP A 157 -9.42 -16.10 20.62
C ASP A 157 -10.92 -15.90 20.50
N LYS A 158 -11.68 -16.52 21.43
CA LYS A 158 -13.14 -16.36 21.50
C LYS A 158 -13.58 -14.90 21.66
N LEU A 159 -12.76 -14.10 22.33
CA LEU A 159 -12.99 -12.66 22.52
C LEU A 159 -12.87 -11.90 21.18
N THR A 160 -11.82 -12.18 20.39
CA THR A 160 -11.62 -11.59 19.07
C THR A 160 -12.72 -11.98 18.09
N ILE A 161 -13.20 -13.22 18.15
CA ILE A 161 -14.34 -13.68 17.34
C ILE A 161 -15.62 -12.94 17.73
N GLY A 162 -15.88 -12.80 19.03
CA GLY A 162 -17.05 -12.07 19.53
C GLY A 162 -17.02 -10.59 19.13
N LEU A 163 -15.85 -9.95 19.27
CA LEU A 163 -15.65 -8.56 18.86
C LEU A 163 -15.82 -8.37 17.34
N PHE A 164 -15.31 -9.29 16.54
CA PHE A 164 -15.48 -9.29 15.09
C PHE A 164 -16.96 -9.37 14.69
N LEU A 165 -17.71 -10.31 15.27
CA LEU A 165 -19.15 -10.47 14.99
C LEU A 165 -19.95 -9.24 15.43
N LEU A 166 -19.62 -8.66 16.57
CA LEU A 166 -20.26 -7.44 17.07
C LEU A 166 -20.00 -6.26 16.14
N VAL A 167 -18.74 -6.00 15.76
CA VAL A 167 -18.38 -4.91 14.84
C VAL A 167 -18.99 -5.12 13.47
N MET A 168 -19.02 -6.36 12.96
CA MET A 168 -19.67 -6.70 11.69
C MET A 168 -21.17 -6.45 11.76
N GLY A 169 -21.84 -6.86 12.85
CA GLY A 169 -23.25 -6.59 13.07
C GLY A 169 -23.57 -5.09 13.12
N ILE A 170 -22.78 -4.32 13.87
CA ILE A 170 -22.97 -2.85 13.94
C ILE A 170 -22.79 -2.23 12.55
N ASN A 171 -21.79 -2.65 11.78
CA ASN A 171 -21.54 -2.13 10.44
C ASN A 171 -22.68 -2.44 9.45
N LEU A 172 -23.33 -3.59 9.58
CA LEU A 172 -24.47 -3.98 8.72
C LEU A 172 -25.73 -3.18 9.04
N PHE A 173 -25.98 -2.85 10.30
CA PHE A 173 -27.20 -2.18 10.75
C PHE A 173 -27.04 -0.68 11.02
N SER A 174 -25.82 -0.15 11.01
CA SER A 174 -25.51 1.25 11.29
C SER A 174 -24.76 1.89 10.12
N SER A 175 -25.06 3.15 9.84
CA SER A 175 -24.34 4.00 8.87
C SER A 175 -23.06 4.62 9.46
N LEU A 176 -22.54 4.09 10.57
CA LEU A 176 -21.31 4.60 11.18
C LEU A 176 -20.10 4.38 10.28
N SER A 177 -19.23 5.39 10.21
CA SER A 177 -17.97 5.27 9.47
C SER A 177 -17.13 4.10 10.02
N PRO A 178 -16.61 3.21 9.16
CA PRO A 178 -15.74 2.10 9.57
C PRO A 178 -14.53 2.54 10.40
N ALA A 179 -14.03 3.77 10.20
CA ALA A 179 -12.92 4.32 10.96
C ALA A 179 -13.21 4.41 12.47
N TRP A 180 -14.42 4.84 12.86
CA TRP A 180 -14.83 4.89 14.27
C TRP A 180 -14.96 3.49 14.88
N LEU A 181 -15.46 2.53 14.11
CA LEU A 181 -15.58 1.15 14.56
C LEU A 181 -14.21 0.50 14.82
N VAL A 182 -13.21 0.80 13.99
CA VAL A 182 -11.82 0.32 14.20
C VAL A 182 -11.23 0.91 15.48
N VAL A 183 -11.40 2.23 15.71
CA VAL A 183 -10.90 2.88 16.94
C VAL A 183 -11.58 2.28 18.18
N LEU A 184 -12.91 2.15 18.15
CA LEU A 184 -13.66 1.56 19.28
C LEU A 184 -13.25 0.10 19.53
N ALA A 185 -13.13 -0.71 18.48
CA ALA A 185 -12.68 -2.10 18.60
C ALA A 185 -11.27 -2.19 19.18
N GLY A 186 -10.36 -1.29 18.79
CA GLY A 186 -9.01 -1.20 19.33
C GLY A 186 -9.00 -0.87 20.81
N VAL A 187 -9.79 0.12 21.24
CA VAL A 187 -9.90 0.50 22.67
C VAL A 187 -10.49 -0.65 23.49
N VAL A 188 -11.57 -1.28 23.02
CA VAL A 188 -12.20 -2.42 23.71
C VAL A 188 -11.22 -3.60 23.81
N GLY A 189 -10.48 -3.90 22.74
CA GLY A 189 -9.46 -4.96 22.73
C GLY A 189 -8.34 -4.72 23.75
N LEU A 190 -7.84 -3.47 23.82
CA LEU A 190 -6.82 -3.07 24.80
C LEU A 190 -7.32 -3.19 26.25
N LEU A 191 -8.55 -2.72 26.52
CA LEU A 191 -9.16 -2.79 27.85
C LEU A 191 -9.42 -4.25 28.26
N ALA A 192 -9.90 -5.07 27.35
CA ALA A 192 -10.14 -6.48 27.61
C ALA A 192 -8.84 -7.26 27.89
N LYS A 193 -7.77 -6.96 27.16
CA LYS A 193 -6.45 -7.55 27.41
C LYS A 193 -5.89 -7.13 28.77
N LYS A 194 -6.04 -5.87 29.15
CA LYS A 194 -5.61 -5.35 30.45
C LYS A 194 -6.41 -5.95 31.61
N ALA A 195 -7.69 -6.22 31.41
CA ALA A 195 -8.56 -6.85 32.41
C ALA A 195 -8.31 -8.35 32.56
N GLY A 196 -7.84 -9.03 31.50
CA GLY A 196 -7.53 -10.47 31.50
C GLY A 196 -6.16 -10.84 32.07
N GLY A 197 -5.32 -9.89 32.49
CA GLY A 197 -4.10 -10.16 33.27
C GLY A 197 -2.92 -10.79 32.52
N GLU A 198 -2.93 -10.85 31.19
CA GLU A 198 -1.77 -11.26 30.38
C GLU A 198 -1.16 -10.04 29.67
N LEU A 199 -0.11 -9.53 30.27
CA LEU A 199 0.92 -8.69 29.66
C LEU A 199 2.18 -9.51 29.55
#